data_e98c7f5f5f5572b5665e6d64c6111c87
#
_entry.id   e98c7f5f5f5572b5665e6d64c6111c87
#
_cell.length_a   1.000
_cell.length_b   1.000
_cell.length_c   1.000
_cell.angle_alpha   90.00
_cell.angle_beta   90.00
_cell.angle_gamma   90.00
#
_symmetry.space_group_name_H-M   'P 1'
#
loop_
_entity.id
_entity.type
_entity.pdbx_description
1 polymer ?
#
loop_
_entity_poly.entity_id
_entity_poly.type
_entity_poly.pdbx_seq_one_letter_code
_entity_poly.pdbx_strand_id
1 'polypeptide(L)'
;TDIRMPRATAETGAPDAETWLLIGTDSREDLPKGPDRYGTVEDTGEGSRADVLALVRPTADGLTVLTLPRDLTVGPTLFTSQRLATSYLDGAQNTIDLLCTQLGITTTHLVTVDMAQFASIIDSLGGLEVTIDEPFRDANAGLEIAQAGPRTLSGVDALALVRSRHPEVYRDGAWGALSDT
;
A
#
# COMPACT_ATOMS: atom_id res chain seq x y z
N THR A 1 21.94 2.76 0.22
CA THR A 1 22.10 1.42 0.83
C THR A 1 21.93 0.39 -0.26
N ASP A 2 22.92 -0.47 -0.45
CA ASP A 2 22.83 -1.54 -1.43
C ASP A 2 21.86 -2.61 -0.93
N ILE A 3 20.79 -2.86 -1.67
CA ILE A 3 19.80 -3.90 -1.40
C ILE A 3 20.24 -5.19 -2.08
N ARG A 4 20.34 -6.27 -1.31
CA ARG A 4 20.65 -7.60 -1.81
C ARG A 4 19.36 -8.40 -2.01
N MET A 5 19.23 -9.06 -3.16
CA MET A 5 18.11 -9.94 -3.46
C MET A 5 18.52 -11.41 -3.18
N PRO A 6 18.16 -11.99 -2.01
CA PRO A 6 18.47 -13.38 -1.71
C PRO A 6 17.60 -14.31 -2.57
N ARG A 7 18.10 -15.53 -2.83
CA ARG A 7 17.33 -16.58 -3.50
C ARG A 7 16.82 -17.58 -2.48
N ALA A 8 15.55 -17.94 -2.58
CA ALA A 8 15.00 -19.05 -1.80
C ALA A 8 15.64 -20.36 -2.24
N THR A 9 15.95 -21.23 -1.28
CA THR A 9 16.59 -22.52 -1.54
C THR A 9 15.64 -23.61 -2.05
N ALA A 10 14.35 -23.30 -2.23
CA ALA A 10 13.40 -24.24 -2.78
C ALA A 10 13.69 -24.45 -4.28
N GLU A 11 14.10 -25.66 -4.60
CA GLU A 11 14.24 -26.16 -5.97
C GLU A 11 12.87 -26.25 -6.66
N THR A 12 12.36 -25.15 -7.15
CA THR A 12 11.34 -25.19 -8.18
C THR A 12 11.96 -24.60 -9.43
N GLY A 13 12.28 -25.47 -10.36
CA GLY A 13 12.98 -25.17 -11.60
C GLY A 13 12.24 -24.26 -12.60
N ALA A 14 11.72 -23.16 -12.13
CA ALA A 14 11.33 -22.05 -12.97
C ALA A 14 12.57 -21.15 -13.15
N PRO A 15 13.00 -20.91 -14.38
CA PRO A 15 14.07 -19.97 -14.64
C PRO A 15 13.69 -18.61 -14.10
N ASP A 16 14.68 -17.82 -13.69
CA ASP A 16 14.70 -16.47 -13.15
C ASP A 16 13.55 -15.54 -13.59
N ALA A 17 12.31 -15.90 -13.22
CA ALA A 17 11.17 -15.07 -13.53
C ALA A 17 11.28 -13.79 -12.70
N GLU A 18 11.25 -12.64 -13.37
CA GLU A 18 11.24 -11.35 -12.72
C GLU A 18 10.09 -11.28 -11.72
N THR A 19 10.42 -10.97 -10.48
CA THR A 19 9.44 -10.76 -9.41
C THR A 19 9.75 -9.44 -8.72
N TRP A 20 8.86 -8.51 -8.85
CA TRP A 20 8.96 -7.19 -8.27
C TRP A 20 8.26 -7.17 -6.92
N LEU A 21 8.95 -6.73 -5.88
CA LEU A 21 8.34 -6.41 -4.59
C LEU A 21 8.00 -4.92 -4.60
N LEU A 22 6.71 -4.63 -4.52
CA LEU A 22 6.19 -3.28 -4.35
C LEU A 22 5.83 -3.09 -2.88
N ILE A 23 6.39 -2.07 -2.24
CA ILE A 23 6.10 -1.68 -0.86
C ILE A 23 5.54 -0.26 -0.83
N GLY A 24 4.28 -0.13 -0.39
CA GLY A 24 3.69 1.16 -0.04
C GLY A 24 3.92 1.44 1.43
N THR A 25 4.51 2.58 1.76
CA THR A 25 4.85 2.95 3.13
C THR A 25 3.98 4.07 3.67
N ASP A 26 3.84 4.11 4.99
CA ASP A 26 3.16 5.18 5.72
C ASP A 26 4.09 6.36 6.07
N SER A 27 5.24 6.48 5.38
CA SER A 27 6.16 7.60 5.58
C SER A 27 5.47 8.95 5.38
N ARG A 28 5.76 9.88 6.27
CA ARG A 28 5.20 11.23 6.31
C ARG A 28 6.25 12.31 6.15
N GLU A 29 7.46 11.94 5.77
CA GLU A 29 8.60 12.88 5.65
C GLU A 29 8.33 13.96 4.61
N ASP A 30 7.64 13.62 3.51
CA ASP A 30 7.33 14.53 2.41
C ASP A 30 5.84 14.48 2.04
N LEU A 31 4.96 14.76 3.01
CA LEU A 31 3.52 14.72 2.76
C LEU A 31 3.11 15.67 1.64
N PRO A 32 2.20 15.23 0.74
CA PRO A 32 1.64 16.13 -0.26
C PRO A 32 0.95 17.30 0.43
N LYS A 33 1.08 18.50 -0.14
CA LYS A 33 0.36 19.67 0.33
C LYS A 33 -1.14 19.40 0.26
N GLY A 34 -1.75 19.21 1.40
CA GLY A 34 -3.16 18.85 1.55
C GLY A 34 -3.63 19.15 2.96
N PRO A 35 -4.87 18.78 3.29
CA PRO A 35 -5.40 19.01 4.63
C PRO A 35 -4.56 18.32 5.70
N ASP A 36 -4.46 18.90 6.91
CA ASP A 36 -3.71 18.40 8.08
C ASP A 36 -4.12 16.99 8.57
N ARG A 37 -4.97 16.30 7.82
CA ARG A 37 -5.59 15.01 8.11
C ARG A 37 -4.69 13.80 7.88
N TYR A 38 -3.52 14.00 7.30
CA TYR A 38 -2.56 12.89 7.13
C TYR A 38 -1.88 12.52 8.45
N GLY A 39 -2.07 13.31 9.50
CA GLY A 39 -1.37 13.21 10.77
C GLY A 39 0.09 13.65 10.65
N THR A 40 0.78 13.76 11.76
CA THR A 40 2.18 14.15 11.82
C THR A 40 3.08 12.94 12.13
N VAL A 41 4.39 13.09 11.96
CA VAL A 41 5.38 12.10 12.41
C VAL A 41 5.27 11.89 13.93
N GLU A 42 4.88 12.93 14.67
CA GLU A 42 4.69 12.91 16.14
C GLU A 42 3.51 11.98 16.53
N ASP A 43 2.47 11.87 15.69
CA ASP A 43 1.29 11.03 15.96
C ASP A 43 1.55 9.54 15.75
N THR A 44 2.55 9.14 14.96
CA THR A 44 2.76 7.75 14.53
C THR A 44 4.05 7.13 15.02
N GLY A 45 4.92 7.93 15.65
CA GLY A 45 6.26 7.51 16.07
C GLY A 45 7.26 7.50 14.90
N GLU A 46 8.53 7.35 15.24
CA GLU A 46 9.61 7.27 14.26
C GLU A 46 9.54 5.98 13.45
N GLY A 47 9.95 6.07 12.20
CA GLY A 47 10.03 4.95 11.26
C GLY A 47 8.83 4.86 10.31
N SER A 48 9.04 4.10 9.26
CA SER A 48 8.06 3.87 8.20
C SER A 48 7.66 2.39 8.19
N ARG A 49 6.35 2.12 8.16
CA ARG A 49 5.82 0.75 8.07
C ARG A 49 5.43 0.44 6.63
N ALA A 50 5.49 -0.84 6.27
CA ALA A 50 4.94 -1.33 5.01
C ALA A 50 3.43 -1.55 5.16
N ASP A 51 2.63 -0.62 4.68
CA ASP A 51 1.16 -0.73 4.72
C ASP A 51 0.61 -1.52 3.54
N VAL A 52 1.31 -1.50 2.41
CA VAL A 52 1.00 -2.28 1.21
C VAL A 52 2.22 -3.10 0.83
N LEU A 53 2.05 -4.40 0.66
CA LEU A 53 3.07 -5.29 0.09
C LEU A 53 2.44 -6.08 -1.06
N ALA A 54 3.01 -5.95 -2.24
CA ALA A 54 2.55 -6.65 -3.41
C ALA A 54 3.73 -7.25 -4.19
N LEU A 55 3.55 -8.48 -4.65
CA LEU A 55 4.44 -9.11 -5.61
C LEU A 55 3.84 -8.95 -6.99
N VAL A 56 4.62 -8.41 -7.91
CA VAL A 56 4.21 -8.21 -9.29
C VAL A 56 5.13 -9.03 -10.18
N ARG A 57 4.54 -9.86 -11.01
CA ARG A 57 5.27 -10.71 -11.96
C ARG A 57 4.73 -10.51 -13.36
N PRO A 58 5.56 -10.06 -14.31
CA PRO A 58 5.23 -10.09 -15.73
C PRO A 58 5.03 -11.54 -16.22
N THR A 59 4.00 -11.77 -17.00
CA THR A 59 3.71 -13.05 -17.66
C THR A 59 3.45 -12.81 -19.13
N ALA A 60 3.37 -13.87 -19.93
CA ALA A 60 3.06 -13.74 -21.35
C ALA A 60 1.69 -13.09 -21.61
N ASP A 61 0.75 -13.26 -20.68
CA ASP A 61 -0.63 -12.79 -20.80
C ASP A 61 -0.88 -11.46 -20.05
N GLY A 62 0.17 -10.85 -19.45
CA GLY A 62 0.04 -9.60 -18.70
C GLY A 62 0.79 -9.60 -17.38
N LEU A 63 0.17 -9.07 -16.32
CA LEU A 63 0.75 -8.96 -15.00
C LEU A 63 -0.01 -9.85 -14.01
N THR A 64 0.71 -10.65 -13.25
CA THR A 64 0.16 -11.30 -12.04
C THR A 64 0.53 -10.47 -10.84
N VAL A 65 -0.46 -10.12 -10.01
CA VAL A 65 -0.28 -9.36 -8.78
C VAL A 65 -0.77 -10.21 -7.60
N LEU A 66 0.10 -10.39 -6.61
CA LEU A 66 -0.24 -11.04 -5.34
C LEU A 66 -0.01 -10.04 -4.20
N THR A 67 -1.08 -9.66 -3.52
CA THR A 67 -0.98 -8.83 -2.31
C THR A 67 -0.71 -9.70 -1.09
N LEU A 68 0.22 -9.26 -0.25
CA LEU A 68 0.53 -9.91 1.01
C LEU A 68 -0.14 -9.15 2.16
N PRO A 69 -0.88 -9.83 3.06
CA PRO A 69 -1.46 -9.18 4.22
C PRO A 69 -0.37 -8.56 5.09
N ARG A 70 -0.47 -7.26 5.37
CA ARG A 70 0.53 -6.55 6.20
C ARG A 70 0.63 -7.10 7.62
N ASP A 71 -0.45 -7.67 8.14
CA ASP A 71 -0.53 -8.26 9.47
C ASP A 71 -0.09 -9.75 9.51
N LEU A 72 0.37 -10.29 8.38
CA LEU A 72 0.94 -11.63 8.33
C LEU A 72 2.13 -11.72 9.30
N THR A 73 2.06 -12.69 10.19
CA THR A 73 3.12 -12.94 11.16
C THR A 73 4.24 -13.76 10.50
N VAL A 74 5.45 -13.24 10.52
CA VAL A 74 6.66 -13.85 9.95
C VAL A 74 7.77 -13.89 10.98
N GLY A 75 8.52 -14.98 11.01
CA GLY A 75 9.65 -15.17 11.92
C GLY A 75 9.94 -16.65 12.18
N PRO A 76 11.14 -16.98 12.66
CA PRO A 76 11.57 -18.37 12.85
C PRO A 76 10.89 -19.06 14.03
N THR A 77 10.37 -18.31 14.99
CA THR A 77 9.66 -18.84 16.18
C THR A 77 8.54 -17.89 16.60
N LEU A 78 7.59 -18.37 17.41
CA LEU A 78 6.53 -17.53 17.96
C LEU A 78 7.05 -16.36 18.82
N PHE A 79 8.21 -16.54 19.45
CA PHE A 79 8.81 -15.52 20.33
C PHE A 79 9.61 -14.45 19.55
N THR A 80 10.03 -14.75 18.32
CA THR A 80 10.82 -13.88 17.45
C THR A 80 10.06 -13.51 16.18
N SER A 81 8.76 -13.77 16.16
CA SER A 81 7.89 -13.39 15.05
C SER A 81 7.46 -11.92 15.16
N GLN A 82 7.25 -11.31 14.02
CA GLN A 82 6.75 -9.95 13.88
C GLN A 82 5.72 -9.87 12.75
N ARG A 83 4.97 -8.78 12.70
CA ARG A 83 4.10 -8.53 11.55
C ARG A 83 4.94 -8.11 10.35
N LEU A 84 4.52 -8.51 9.16
CA LEU A 84 5.20 -8.15 7.93
C LEU A 84 5.29 -6.62 7.76
N ALA A 85 4.25 -5.87 8.15
CA ALA A 85 4.27 -4.41 8.16
C ALA A 85 5.42 -3.82 8.99
N THR A 86 5.71 -4.40 10.17
CA THR A 86 6.73 -3.89 11.09
C THR A 86 8.14 -4.35 10.70
N SER A 87 8.27 -5.36 9.84
CA SER A 87 9.60 -5.80 9.36
C SER A 87 10.35 -4.69 8.60
N TYR A 88 9.60 -3.75 8.04
CA TYR A 88 10.17 -2.62 7.30
C TYR A 88 10.81 -1.54 8.20
N LEU A 89 10.47 -1.53 9.50
CA LEU A 89 11.12 -0.62 10.47
C LEU A 89 12.63 -0.86 10.58
N ASP A 90 13.07 -2.11 10.37
CA ASP A 90 14.47 -2.50 10.31
C ASP A 90 15.07 -2.37 8.89
N GLY A 91 14.33 -1.73 7.99
CA GLY A 91 14.71 -1.48 6.61
C GLY A 91 14.19 -2.51 5.61
N ALA A 92 14.19 -2.13 4.34
CA ALA A 92 13.68 -2.96 3.24
C ALA A 92 14.38 -4.32 3.14
N GLN A 93 15.69 -4.39 3.47
CA GLN A 93 16.45 -5.63 3.41
C GLN A 93 15.89 -6.69 4.38
N ASN A 94 15.49 -6.27 5.60
CA ASN A 94 14.90 -7.18 6.57
C ASN A 94 13.58 -7.78 6.04
N THR A 95 12.73 -6.96 5.42
CA THR A 95 11.48 -7.45 4.80
C THR A 95 11.78 -8.45 3.69
N ILE A 96 12.73 -8.17 2.79
CA ILE A 96 13.12 -9.05 1.70
C ILE A 96 13.68 -10.38 2.23
N ASP A 97 14.55 -10.33 3.24
CA ASP A 97 15.15 -11.52 3.84
C ASP A 97 14.08 -12.40 4.52
N LEU A 98 13.10 -11.81 5.20
CA LEU A 98 11.98 -12.54 5.79
C LEU A 98 11.06 -13.16 4.73
N LEU A 99 10.75 -12.46 3.66
CA LEU A 99 10.00 -13.04 2.54
C LEU A 99 10.71 -14.25 1.94
N CYS A 100 12.02 -14.15 1.76
CA CYS A 100 12.81 -15.24 1.22
C CYS A 100 12.92 -16.43 2.20
N THR A 101 13.30 -16.17 3.45
CA THR A 101 13.64 -17.24 4.42
C THR A 101 12.42 -17.89 5.04
N GLN A 102 11.33 -17.14 5.25
CA GLN A 102 10.14 -17.63 5.95
C GLN A 102 9.03 -18.07 5.00
N LEU A 103 8.93 -17.43 3.83
CA LEU A 103 7.85 -17.70 2.87
C LEU A 103 8.36 -18.33 1.57
N GLY A 104 9.68 -18.48 1.40
CA GLY A 104 10.27 -19.04 0.18
C GLY A 104 10.07 -18.13 -1.05
N ILE A 105 9.79 -16.85 -0.84
CA ILE A 105 9.51 -15.89 -1.91
C ILE A 105 10.82 -15.22 -2.33
N THR A 106 11.25 -15.50 -3.56
CA THR A 106 12.38 -14.82 -4.20
C THR A 106 11.89 -13.59 -4.94
N THR A 107 12.51 -12.45 -4.68
CA THR A 107 12.27 -11.20 -5.40
C THR A 107 13.51 -10.79 -6.18
N THR A 108 13.35 -10.15 -7.32
CA THR A 108 14.43 -9.67 -8.19
C THR A 108 14.56 -8.16 -8.20
N HIS A 109 13.47 -7.46 -7.88
CA HIS A 109 13.40 -6.00 -7.88
C HIS A 109 12.61 -5.51 -6.67
N LEU A 110 12.97 -4.34 -6.19
CA LEU A 110 12.25 -3.63 -5.13
C LEU A 110 11.82 -2.25 -5.62
N VAL A 111 10.55 -1.92 -5.39
CA VAL A 111 10.00 -0.58 -5.55
C VAL A 111 9.35 -0.17 -4.24
N THR A 112 9.78 0.95 -3.68
CA THR A 112 9.14 1.55 -2.49
C THR A 112 8.47 2.85 -2.89
N VAL A 113 7.25 3.05 -2.40
CA VAL A 113 6.44 4.24 -2.68
C VAL A 113 5.88 4.76 -1.37
N ASP A 114 6.18 5.99 -1.02
CA ASP A 114 5.53 6.70 0.09
C ASP A 114 4.24 7.42 -0.36
N MET A 115 3.56 8.08 0.58
CA MET A 115 2.30 8.77 0.30
C MET A 115 2.46 9.92 -0.70
N ALA A 116 3.57 10.69 -0.61
CA ALA A 116 3.83 11.81 -1.51
C ALA A 116 4.16 11.32 -2.93
N GLN A 117 4.98 10.28 -3.02
CA GLN A 117 5.33 9.65 -4.28
C GLN A 117 4.10 9.02 -4.95
N PHE A 118 3.22 8.35 -4.17
CA PHE A 118 1.96 7.82 -4.70
C PHE A 118 1.11 8.93 -5.34
N ALA A 119 0.87 10.03 -4.62
CA ALA A 119 0.10 11.15 -5.15
C ALA A 119 0.74 11.73 -6.42
N SER A 120 2.07 11.92 -6.42
CA SER A 120 2.82 12.44 -7.58
C SER A 120 2.74 11.50 -8.80
N ILE A 121 2.79 10.18 -8.59
CA ILE A 121 2.64 9.19 -9.66
C ILE A 121 1.24 9.32 -10.29
N ILE A 122 0.19 9.36 -9.48
CA ILE A 122 -1.19 9.51 -9.98
C ILE A 122 -1.33 10.81 -10.78
N ASP A 123 -0.83 11.94 -10.27
CA ASP A 123 -0.90 13.22 -10.97
C ASP A 123 -0.11 13.18 -12.29
N SER A 124 1.04 12.51 -12.33
CA SER A 124 1.86 12.37 -13.55
C SER A 124 1.18 11.55 -14.65
N LEU A 125 0.28 10.65 -14.26
CA LEU A 125 -0.55 9.84 -15.17
C LEU A 125 -1.82 10.57 -15.64
N GLY A 126 -2.05 11.80 -15.17
CA GLY A 126 -3.25 12.59 -15.48
C GLY A 126 -4.42 12.35 -14.53
N GLY A 127 -4.17 11.69 -13.40
CA GLY A 127 -5.17 11.36 -12.38
C GLY A 127 -5.62 9.89 -12.43
N LEU A 128 -6.44 9.51 -11.46
CA LEU A 128 -7.02 8.17 -11.35
C LEU A 128 -8.49 8.20 -11.80
N GLU A 129 -8.80 7.51 -12.88
CA GLU A 129 -10.19 7.35 -13.34
C GLU A 129 -10.92 6.33 -12.48
N VAL A 130 -12.04 6.75 -11.89
CA VAL A 130 -12.90 5.90 -11.05
C VAL A 130 -14.37 6.16 -11.36
N THR A 131 -15.21 5.16 -11.12
CA THR A 131 -16.66 5.32 -11.12
C THR A 131 -17.16 5.23 -9.69
N ILE A 132 -17.87 6.23 -9.25
CA ILE A 132 -18.43 6.36 -7.90
C ILE A 132 -19.93 6.02 -7.97
N ASP A 133 -20.35 5.03 -7.25
CA ASP A 133 -21.74 4.54 -7.31
C ASP A 133 -22.70 5.49 -6.57
N GLU A 134 -22.27 6.06 -5.46
CA GLU A 134 -23.06 7.01 -4.68
C GLU A 134 -22.17 8.07 -4.01
N PRO A 135 -22.71 9.27 -3.72
CA PRO A 135 -21.94 10.28 -2.99
C PRO A 135 -21.47 9.77 -1.65
N PHE A 136 -20.19 9.95 -1.35
CA PHE A 136 -19.63 9.59 -0.05
C PHE A 136 -18.54 10.54 0.40
N ARG A 137 -18.28 10.53 1.69
CA ARG A 137 -17.19 11.29 2.31
C ARG A 137 -16.53 10.48 3.41
N ASP A 138 -15.30 10.79 3.69
CA ASP A 138 -14.59 10.34 4.88
C ASP A 138 -13.78 11.50 5.46
N ALA A 139 -14.31 12.10 6.53
CA ALA A 139 -13.71 13.27 7.15
C ALA A 139 -12.31 12.96 7.71
N ASN A 140 -12.06 11.71 8.17
CA ASN A 140 -10.76 11.28 8.69
C ASN A 140 -9.71 11.13 7.58
N ALA A 141 -10.14 10.70 6.40
CA ALA A 141 -9.26 10.59 5.23
C ALA A 141 -9.13 11.92 4.47
N GLY A 142 -10.02 12.87 4.73
CA GLY A 142 -10.07 14.12 4.01
C GLY A 142 -10.74 14.06 2.65
N LEU A 143 -11.58 13.08 2.43
CA LEU A 143 -12.26 12.84 1.17
C LEU A 143 -13.70 13.34 1.23
N GLU A 144 -14.14 14.03 0.17
CA GLU A 144 -15.52 14.37 -0.06
C GLU A 144 -15.86 14.25 -1.55
N ILE A 145 -16.75 13.35 -1.87
CA ILE A 145 -17.23 13.09 -3.22
C ILE A 145 -18.75 13.33 -3.25
N ALA A 146 -19.12 14.53 -3.67
CA ALA A 146 -20.50 15.02 -3.60
C ALA A 146 -21.43 14.43 -4.67
N GLN A 147 -20.90 13.78 -5.71
CA GLN A 147 -21.71 13.29 -6.83
C GLN A 147 -21.23 11.91 -7.27
N ALA A 148 -22.18 11.01 -7.56
CA ALA A 148 -21.94 9.75 -8.22
C ALA A 148 -21.51 9.92 -9.70
N GLY A 149 -20.98 8.88 -10.29
CA GLY A 149 -20.59 8.81 -11.70
C GLY A 149 -19.09 8.73 -11.93
N PRO A 150 -18.67 8.70 -13.20
CA PRO A 150 -17.25 8.64 -13.57
C PRO A 150 -16.58 9.98 -13.25
N ARG A 151 -15.34 9.88 -12.77
CA ARG A 151 -14.48 11.04 -12.48
C ARG A 151 -13.02 10.70 -12.48
N THR A 152 -12.19 11.71 -12.63
CA THR A 152 -10.75 11.61 -12.49
C THR A 152 -10.35 12.24 -11.15
N LEU A 153 -9.75 11.46 -10.27
CA LEU A 153 -9.23 11.94 -8.98
C LEU A 153 -7.81 12.46 -9.14
N SER A 154 -7.50 13.55 -8.44
CA SER A 154 -6.11 13.98 -8.25
C SER A 154 -5.34 12.97 -7.40
N GLY A 155 -4.01 13.05 -7.39
CA GLY A 155 -3.19 12.19 -6.54
C GLY A 155 -3.54 12.31 -5.04
N VAL A 156 -3.88 13.52 -4.58
CA VAL A 156 -4.30 13.78 -3.19
C VAL A 156 -5.65 13.12 -2.90
N ASP A 157 -6.62 13.23 -3.81
CA ASP A 157 -7.94 12.62 -3.63
C ASP A 157 -7.86 11.08 -3.76
N ALA A 158 -7.04 10.56 -4.69
CA ALA A 158 -6.77 9.14 -4.81
C ALA A 158 -6.12 8.58 -3.53
N LEU A 159 -5.15 9.30 -2.95
CA LEU A 159 -4.55 8.94 -1.66
C LEU A 159 -5.58 8.96 -0.53
N ALA A 160 -6.46 9.95 -0.50
CA ALA A 160 -7.55 10.03 0.48
C ALA A 160 -8.53 8.84 0.31
N LEU A 161 -8.85 8.47 -0.94
CA LEU A 161 -9.71 7.34 -1.25
C LEU A 161 -9.15 6.01 -0.72
N VAL A 162 -7.88 5.70 -1.00
CA VAL A 162 -7.26 4.43 -0.53
C VAL A 162 -7.05 4.38 0.98
N ARG A 163 -7.09 5.52 1.65
CA ARG A 163 -6.99 5.64 3.11
C ARG A 163 -8.34 5.69 3.82
N SER A 164 -9.44 5.82 3.08
CA SER A 164 -10.79 5.88 3.63
C SER A 164 -11.14 4.58 4.36
N ARG A 165 -11.49 4.69 5.63
CA ARG A 165 -11.85 3.56 6.50
C ARG A 165 -13.17 3.77 7.25
N HIS A 166 -13.70 4.98 7.23
CA HIS A 166 -14.94 5.36 7.90
C HIS A 166 -15.81 6.18 6.96
N PRO A 167 -16.15 5.64 5.77
CA PRO A 167 -16.95 6.37 4.81
C PRO A 167 -18.39 6.57 5.31
N GLU A 168 -18.91 7.76 5.08
CA GLU A 168 -20.33 8.09 5.20
C GLU A 168 -20.90 8.25 3.79
N VAL A 169 -22.06 7.68 3.54
CA VAL A 169 -22.78 7.80 2.27
C VAL A 169 -23.97 8.73 2.43
N TYR A 170 -24.34 9.43 1.36
CA TYR A 170 -25.49 10.31 1.35
C TYR A 170 -26.71 9.58 0.80
N ARG A 171 -27.67 9.27 1.69
CA ARG A 171 -28.93 8.60 1.34
C ARG A 171 -30.09 9.29 2.04
N ASP A 172 -31.22 9.40 1.37
CA ASP A 172 -32.48 9.94 1.93
C ASP A 172 -32.34 11.34 2.57
N GLY A 173 -31.45 12.19 2.01
CA GLY A 173 -31.24 13.54 2.51
C GLY A 173 -30.32 13.69 3.70
N ALA A 174 -29.63 12.62 4.12
CA ALA A 174 -28.71 12.61 5.25
C ALA A 174 -27.42 11.81 4.97
N TRP A 175 -26.36 12.17 5.68
CA TRP A 175 -25.13 11.40 5.73
C TRP A 175 -25.24 10.31 6.79
N GLY A 176 -24.86 9.09 6.47
CA GLY A 176 -24.84 7.96 7.37
C GLY A 176 -23.66 7.06 7.12
N ALA A 177 -23.20 6.35 8.15
CA ALA A 177 -22.10 5.40 8.01
C ALA A 177 -22.45 4.33 6.97
N LEU A 178 -21.46 3.94 6.14
CA LEU A 178 -21.56 2.78 5.27
C LEU A 178 -21.59 1.56 6.20
N SER A 179 -22.79 0.97 6.41
CA SER A 179 -22.89 -0.29 7.15
C SER A 179 -22.37 -1.42 6.29
N ASP A 180 -21.47 -2.23 6.84
CA ASP A 180 -21.11 -3.53 6.27
C ASP A 180 -22.40 -4.36 6.16
N THR A 181 -22.87 -4.57 4.93
CA THR A 181 -23.98 -5.50 4.63
C THR A 181 -23.42 -6.85 4.23
#